data_fc0e5674c1263da856b7171784e24675
#
_entry.id   fc0e5674c1263da856b7171784e24675
#
_cell.length_a   1.000
_cell.length_b   1.000
_cell.length_c   1.000
_cell.angle_alpha   90.00
_cell.angle_beta   90.00
_cell.angle_gamma   90.00
#
_symmetry.space_group_name_H-M   'P 1'
#
loop_
_entity.id
_entity.type
_entity.pdbx_description
1 polymer ?
#
loop_
_entity_poly.entity_id
_entity_poly.type
_entity_poly.pdbx_seq_one_letter_code
_entity_poly.pdbx_strand_id
1 'polypeptide(L)'
;MIKTRAIVLHRFPYSDSSFIVKVLTEESGIVSFIVKGGKKKESPFRGALDPLALSEVVFRQNPNTELQFIKEATLLDWHKDLRNDLLSLAKAQVITEMILRYAPQGVPLQEEFERLEQSLREFNETCGSSANAANAATSSSMQNAEQNATPSLNASATSASAIANSAESLSAIPASAHKSNIFARWLLDTCDMWGYNLDLETCSRCGHTLDKPAADFFPETGGFICHACLGVETPRARTETLQGLWALHNGDKIEHPEFTENALLAYLRHHIGFLKEIHSIKFLNETRKLFGK
;
A
#
# COMPACT_ATOMS: atom_id res chain seq x y z
N MET A 1 -5.36 -31.44 -11.36
CA MET A 1 -4.70 -30.27 -11.90
C MET A 1 -5.51 -29.07 -11.40
N ILE A 2 -4.83 -28.13 -10.79
CA ILE A 2 -5.43 -26.86 -10.30
C ILE A 2 -4.93 -25.77 -11.23
N LYS A 3 -5.84 -24.92 -11.68
CA LYS A 3 -5.56 -23.70 -12.42
C LYS A 3 -6.16 -22.55 -11.62
N THR A 4 -5.33 -21.62 -11.14
CA THR A 4 -5.76 -20.54 -10.24
C THR A 4 -4.92 -19.29 -10.45
N ARG A 5 -5.46 -18.12 -10.08
CA ARG A 5 -4.68 -16.88 -9.99
C ARG A 5 -3.79 -16.93 -8.75
N ALA A 6 -2.62 -16.32 -8.85
CA ALA A 6 -1.64 -16.33 -7.77
C ALA A 6 -0.83 -15.02 -7.77
N ILE A 7 -0.58 -14.49 -6.57
CA ILE A 7 0.32 -13.36 -6.36
C ILE A 7 1.61 -13.88 -5.72
N VAL A 8 2.75 -13.52 -6.29
CA VAL A 8 4.05 -13.96 -5.79
C VAL A 8 4.43 -13.15 -4.55
N LEU A 9 4.44 -13.82 -3.39
CA LEU A 9 4.81 -13.20 -2.12
C LEU A 9 6.33 -13.10 -1.96
N HIS A 10 7.06 -14.20 -2.24
CA HIS A 10 8.51 -14.21 -2.05
C HIS A 10 9.19 -15.28 -2.90
N ARG A 11 10.46 -15.05 -3.27
CA ARG A 11 11.29 -15.99 -4.04
C ARG A 11 12.63 -16.20 -3.34
N PHE A 12 12.98 -17.47 -3.09
CA PHE A 12 14.21 -17.89 -2.44
C PHE A 12 15.15 -18.61 -3.42
N PRO A 13 16.43 -18.33 -3.47
CA PRO A 13 17.40 -19.17 -4.17
C PRO A 13 17.45 -20.55 -3.53
N TYR A 14 17.43 -21.62 -4.36
CA TYR A 14 17.42 -23.00 -3.86
C TYR A 14 18.65 -23.80 -4.31
N SER A 15 19.02 -23.72 -5.60
CA SER A 15 20.23 -24.32 -6.17
C SER A 15 20.78 -23.43 -7.27
N ASP A 16 21.82 -23.86 -7.97
CA ASP A 16 22.45 -23.06 -9.03
C ASP A 16 21.47 -22.62 -10.11
N SER A 17 20.53 -23.49 -10.49
CA SER A 17 19.55 -23.23 -11.54
C SER A 17 18.11 -23.09 -11.07
N SER A 18 17.81 -23.36 -9.79
CA SER A 18 16.45 -23.45 -9.27
C SER A 18 16.18 -22.39 -8.18
N PHE A 19 14.92 -22.08 -7.97
CA PHE A 19 14.45 -21.30 -6.84
C PHE A 19 13.17 -21.88 -6.26
N ILE A 20 12.84 -21.51 -5.02
CA ILE A 20 11.55 -21.75 -4.39
C ILE A 20 10.78 -20.44 -4.45
N VAL A 21 9.51 -20.50 -4.81
CA VAL A 21 8.61 -19.36 -4.79
C VAL A 21 7.41 -19.66 -3.90
N LYS A 22 7.05 -18.72 -3.04
CA LYS A 22 5.83 -18.74 -2.25
C LYS A 22 4.83 -17.79 -2.86
N VAL A 23 3.65 -18.29 -3.14
CA VAL A 23 2.57 -17.50 -3.75
C VAL A 23 1.32 -17.59 -2.89
N LEU A 24 0.53 -16.52 -2.87
CA LEU A 24 -0.84 -16.53 -2.39
C LEU A 24 -1.72 -16.84 -3.58
N THR A 25 -2.46 -17.94 -3.51
CA THR A 25 -3.43 -18.34 -4.54
C THR A 25 -4.84 -17.96 -4.12
N GLU A 26 -5.69 -17.69 -5.09
CA GLU A 26 -7.08 -17.31 -4.85
C GLU A 26 -7.87 -18.40 -4.11
N GLU A 27 -7.67 -19.69 -4.47
CA GLU A 27 -8.49 -20.79 -3.96
C GLU A 27 -7.81 -21.67 -2.92
N SER A 28 -6.45 -21.74 -2.93
CA SER A 28 -5.70 -22.72 -2.14
C SER A 28 -4.85 -22.09 -1.04
N GLY A 29 -4.97 -20.78 -0.81
CA GLY A 29 -4.14 -20.05 0.15
C GLY A 29 -2.67 -20.00 -0.26
N ILE A 30 -1.75 -20.07 0.71
CA ILE A 30 -0.31 -19.97 0.44
C ILE A 30 0.24 -21.31 -0.03
N VAL A 31 0.80 -21.33 -1.25
CA VAL A 31 1.43 -22.50 -1.85
C VAL A 31 2.90 -22.24 -2.14
N SER A 32 3.75 -23.23 -1.87
CA SER A 32 5.18 -23.17 -2.15
C SER A 32 5.52 -24.04 -3.37
N PHE A 33 6.17 -23.45 -4.38
CA PHE A 33 6.62 -24.15 -5.57
C PHE A 33 8.13 -24.24 -5.65
N ILE A 34 8.65 -25.40 -6.05
CA ILE A 34 10.02 -25.53 -6.53
C ILE A 34 10.05 -25.36 -8.06
N VAL A 35 10.85 -24.41 -8.53
CA VAL A 35 10.97 -24.05 -9.95
C VAL A 35 12.32 -24.46 -10.45
N LYS A 36 12.41 -25.67 -11.02
CA LYS A 36 13.63 -26.24 -11.61
C LYS A 36 14.00 -25.48 -12.89
N GLY A 37 15.27 -25.07 -13.01
CA GLY A 37 15.75 -24.30 -14.16
C GLY A 37 15.21 -22.87 -14.22
N GLY A 38 14.52 -22.40 -13.19
CA GLY A 38 13.88 -21.09 -13.15
C GLY A 38 14.85 -19.90 -13.24
N LYS A 39 16.13 -20.11 -12.88
CA LYS A 39 17.19 -19.08 -13.01
C LYS A 39 17.78 -18.97 -14.42
N LYS A 40 17.50 -19.92 -15.32
CA LYS A 40 18.00 -19.88 -16.70
C LYS A 40 17.38 -18.71 -17.47
N LYS A 41 18.15 -18.12 -18.39
CA LYS A 41 17.68 -17.00 -19.24
C LYS A 41 16.41 -17.32 -20.02
N GLU A 42 16.30 -18.57 -20.49
CA GLU A 42 15.19 -19.09 -21.31
C GLU A 42 14.08 -19.72 -20.46
N SER A 43 14.06 -19.48 -19.14
CA SER A 43 13.01 -20.02 -18.27
C SER A 43 11.63 -19.51 -18.70
N PRO A 44 10.64 -20.40 -18.93
CA PRO A 44 9.28 -19.99 -19.27
C PRO A 44 8.56 -19.28 -18.11
N PHE A 45 9.13 -19.32 -16.92
CA PHE A 45 8.58 -18.70 -15.70
C PHE A 45 9.10 -17.30 -15.44
N ARG A 46 9.90 -16.74 -16.35
CA ARG A 46 10.51 -15.42 -16.20
C ARG A 46 9.42 -14.34 -16.22
N GLY A 47 9.48 -13.41 -15.27
CA GLY A 47 8.46 -12.39 -15.09
C GLY A 47 7.23 -12.89 -14.35
N ALA A 48 6.67 -14.04 -14.75
CA ALA A 48 5.47 -14.60 -14.13
C ALA A 48 5.65 -15.00 -12.64
N LEU A 49 6.87 -15.36 -12.24
CA LEU A 49 7.19 -15.72 -10.85
C LEU A 49 8.13 -14.72 -10.19
N ASP A 50 8.13 -13.47 -10.62
CA ASP A 50 8.82 -12.38 -9.91
C ASP A 50 7.99 -11.92 -8.71
N PRO A 51 8.59 -11.53 -7.59
CA PRO A 51 7.86 -11.00 -6.43
C PRO A 51 6.87 -9.91 -6.85
N LEU A 52 5.67 -9.89 -6.26
CA LEU A 52 4.55 -8.98 -6.54
C LEU A 52 3.88 -9.16 -7.93
N ALA A 53 4.31 -10.12 -8.75
CA ALA A 53 3.61 -10.42 -9.99
C ALA A 53 2.28 -11.14 -9.70
N LEU A 54 1.22 -10.73 -10.40
CA LEU A 54 -0.03 -11.48 -10.50
C LEU A 54 0.08 -12.38 -11.72
N SER A 55 -0.14 -13.68 -11.52
CA SER A 55 -0.02 -14.70 -12.56
C SER A 55 -1.12 -15.75 -12.46
N GLU A 56 -1.43 -16.38 -13.56
CA GLU A 56 -2.21 -17.60 -13.59
C GLU A 56 -1.25 -18.78 -13.53
N VAL A 57 -1.44 -19.67 -12.56
CA VAL A 57 -0.57 -20.82 -12.34
C VAL A 57 -1.34 -22.13 -12.51
N VAL A 58 -0.66 -23.13 -13.13
CA VAL A 58 -1.19 -24.47 -13.25
C VAL A 58 -0.25 -25.44 -12.56
N PHE A 59 -0.79 -26.22 -11.62
CA PHE A 59 -0.01 -27.18 -10.85
C PHE A 59 -0.84 -28.41 -10.47
N ARG A 60 -0.15 -29.48 -10.05
CA ARG A 60 -0.78 -30.64 -9.44
C ARG A 60 -0.47 -30.62 -7.96
N GLN A 61 -1.50 -30.52 -7.14
CA GLN A 61 -1.35 -30.61 -5.70
C GLN A 61 -1.02 -32.02 -5.27
N ASN A 62 0.05 -32.15 -4.49
CA ASN A 62 0.41 -33.39 -3.81
C ASN A 62 0.27 -33.15 -2.30
N PRO A 63 -0.70 -33.80 -1.63
CA PRO A 63 -0.95 -33.54 -0.19
C PRO A 63 0.20 -34.06 0.71
N ASN A 64 1.08 -34.90 0.18
CA ASN A 64 2.18 -35.50 0.95
C ASN A 64 3.46 -34.63 0.94
N THR A 65 3.45 -33.48 0.27
CA THR A 65 4.62 -32.59 0.20
C THR A 65 4.23 -31.14 0.32
N GLU A 66 5.00 -30.37 1.07
CA GLU A 66 4.81 -28.92 1.19
C GLU A 66 5.23 -28.20 -0.12
N LEU A 67 6.26 -28.73 -0.80
CA LEU A 67 6.75 -28.14 -2.04
C LEU A 67 6.07 -28.79 -3.24
N GLN A 68 5.33 -27.97 -3.98
CA GLN A 68 4.63 -28.38 -5.18
C GLN A 68 5.47 -28.14 -6.45
N PHE A 69 5.13 -28.83 -7.55
CA PHE A 69 5.72 -28.58 -8.85
C PHE A 69 4.76 -27.77 -9.70
N ILE A 70 5.21 -26.60 -10.13
CA ILE A 70 4.48 -25.78 -11.08
C ILE A 70 4.65 -26.36 -12.50
N LYS A 71 3.56 -26.43 -13.24
CA LYS A 71 3.56 -26.89 -14.62
C LYS A 71 3.64 -25.72 -15.59
N GLU A 72 2.80 -24.72 -15.36
CA GLU A 72 2.68 -23.54 -16.20
C GLU A 72 2.48 -22.30 -15.32
N ALA A 73 3.00 -21.16 -15.77
CA ALA A 73 2.71 -19.85 -15.18
C ALA A 73 2.63 -18.81 -16.30
N THR A 74 1.52 -18.10 -16.34
CA THR A 74 1.27 -17.03 -17.30
C THR A 74 1.17 -15.70 -16.54
N LEU A 75 1.99 -14.74 -16.90
CA LEU A 75 1.95 -13.41 -16.30
C LEU A 75 0.65 -12.69 -16.69
N LEU A 76 -0.10 -12.19 -15.71
CA LEU A 76 -1.29 -11.37 -15.90
C LEU A 76 -0.97 -9.89 -15.68
N ASP A 77 -0.31 -9.55 -14.59
CA ASP A 77 0.15 -8.19 -14.30
C ASP A 77 1.50 -8.22 -13.57
N TRP A 78 2.44 -7.41 -14.04
CA TRP A 78 3.76 -7.27 -13.43
C TRP A 78 3.86 -6.09 -12.49
N HIS A 79 2.81 -5.24 -12.44
CA HIS A 79 2.75 -4.00 -11.66
C HIS A 79 3.96 -3.09 -11.95
N LYS A 80 4.13 -2.72 -13.21
CA LYS A 80 5.33 -2.03 -13.72
C LYS A 80 5.58 -0.71 -13.01
N ASP A 81 4.54 0.11 -12.84
CA ASP A 81 4.68 1.45 -12.31
C ASP A 81 4.95 1.43 -10.81
N LEU A 82 4.36 0.47 -10.07
CA LEU A 82 4.69 0.20 -8.67
C LEU A 82 6.19 -0.09 -8.48
N ARG A 83 6.82 -0.80 -9.42
CA ARG A 83 8.25 -1.16 -9.33
C ARG A 83 9.18 0.03 -9.55
N ASN A 84 8.70 1.10 -10.13
CA ASN A 84 9.43 2.34 -10.38
C ASN A 84 9.36 3.32 -9.19
N ASP A 85 8.44 3.10 -8.24
CA ASP A 85 8.34 3.91 -7.02
C ASP A 85 8.84 3.12 -5.80
N LEU A 86 10.00 3.52 -5.28
CA LEU A 86 10.68 2.77 -4.21
C LEU A 86 9.88 2.74 -2.91
N LEU A 87 9.13 3.80 -2.59
CA LEU A 87 8.36 3.87 -1.35
C LEU A 87 7.13 2.95 -1.42
N SER A 88 6.39 2.98 -2.52
CA SER A 88 5.25 2.09 -2.75
C SER A 88 5.70 0.63 -2.84
N LEU A 89 6.83 0.37 -3.48
CA LEU A 89 7.44 -0.96 -3.53
C LEU A 89 7.79 -1.48 -2.12
N ALA A 90 8.38 -0.63 -1.28
CA ALA A 90 8.71 -1.00 0.10
C ALA A 90 7.44 -1.30 0.93
N LYS A 91 6.36 -0.51 0.77
CA LYS A 91 5.06 -0.77 1.41
C LYS A 91 4.45 -2.09 0.93
N ALA A 92 4.43 -2.36 -0.36
CA ALA A 92 3.94 -3.61 -0.93
C ALA A 92 4.73 -4.82 -0.41
N GLN A 93 6.05 -4.69 -0.22
CA GLN A 93 6.87 -5.74 0.39
C GLN A 93 6.53 -5.98 1.87
N VAL A 94 6.19 -4.95 2.63
CA VAL A 94 5.69 -5.14 4.02
C VAL A 94 4.40 -5.95 4.00
N ILE A 95 3.44 -5.59 3.15
CA ILE A 95 2.18 -6.32 3.00
C ILE A 95 2.43 -7.80 2.70
N THR A 96 3.23 -8.10 1.67
CA THR A 96 3.48 -9.49 1.27
C THR A 96 4.23 -10.29 2.32
N GLU A 97 5.18 -9.68 3.04
CA GLU A 97 5.89 -10.35 4.14
C GLU A 97 4.97 -10.58 5.34
N MET A 98 4.05 -9.67 5.66
CA MET A 98 3.06 -9.85 6.72
C MET A 98 2.13 -11.03 6.39
N ILE A 99 1.57 -11.09 5.20
CA ILE A 99 0.74 -12.22 4.76
C ILE A 99 1.55 -13.52 4.85
N LEU A 100 2.76 -13.55 4.32
CA LEU A 100 3.61 -14.74 4.31
C LEU A 100 3.89 -15.30 5.71
N ARG A 101 4.01 -14.43 6.72
CA ARG A 101 4.40 -14.81 8.08
C ARG A 101 3.24 -15.07 9.02
N TYR A 102 2.12 -14.36 8.85
CA TYR A 102 1.04 -14.34 9.83
C TYR A 102 -0.29 -14.87 9.32
N ALA A 103 -0.50 -14.91 8.00
CA ALA A 103 -1.71 -15.52 7.48
C ALA A 103 -1.74 -17.03 7.78
N PRO A 104 -2.93 -17.60 8.07
CA PRO A 104 -3.09 -19.02 8.33
C PRO A 104 -2.53 -19.87 7.20
N GLN A 105 -1.87 -20.97 7.55
CA GLN A 105 -1.30 -21.89 6.55
C GLN A 105 -2.25 -23.04 6.27
N GLY A 106 -2.29 -23.48 5.00
CA GLY A 106 -3.05 -24.68 4.58
C GLY A 106 -4.55 -24.50 4.49
N VAL A 107 -5.03 -23.27 4.49
CA VAL A 107 -6.44 -22.90 4.33
C VAL A 107 -6.60 -21.93 3.15
N PRO A 108 -7.77 -21.89 2.48
CA PRO A 108 -8.10 -20.84 1.52
C PRO A 108 -8.02 -19.46 2.17
N LEU A 109 -7.49 -18.49 1.43
CA LEU A 109 -7.28 -17.11 1.87
C LEU A 109 -7.80 -16.14 0.80
N GLN A 110 -9.06 -16.32 0.41
CA GLN A 110 -9.66 -15.56 -0.70
C GLN A 110 -9.72 -14.06 -0.38
N GLU A 111 -10.13 -13.70 0.83
CA GLU A 111 -10.23 -12.30 1.25
C GLU A 111 -8.86 -11.61 1.26
N GLU A 112 -7.83 -12.27 1.78
CA GLU A 112 -6.44 -11.77 1.75
C GLU A 112 -5.92 -11.64 0.31
N PHE A 113 -6.29 -12.59 -0.58
CA PHE A 113 -5.92 -12.53 -1.98
C PHE A 113 -6.53 -11.30 -2.67
N GLU A 114 -7.83 -11.10 -2.54
CA GLU A 114 -8.57 -9.99 -3.15
C GLU A 114 -8.04 -8.63 -2.65
N ARG A 115 -7.78 -8.51 -1.36
CA ARG A 115 -7.23 -7.29 -0.75
C ARG A 115 -5.80 -7.01 -1.19
N LEU A 116 -4.95 -8.04 -1.28
CA LEU A 116 -3.59 -7.88 -1.80
C LEU A 116 -3.62 -7.46 -3.27
N GLU A 117 -4.43 -8.13 -4.10
CA GLU A 117 -4.60 -7.79 -5.52
C GLU A 117 -5.05 -6.34 -5.68
N GLN A 118 -6.08 -5.93 -4.94
CA GLN A 118 -6.58 -4.56 -4.95
C GLN A 118 -5.50 -3.54 -4.55
N SER A 119 -4.78 -3.79 -3.46
CA SER A 119 -3.72 -2.90 -2.98
C SER A 119 -2.60 -2.74 -4.00
N LEU A 120 -2.15 -3.84 -4.63
CA LEU A 120 -1.10 -3.80 -5.66
C LEU A 120 -1.56 -3.02 -6.90
N ARG A 121 -2.80 -3.21 -7.33
CA ARG A 121 -3.40 -2.45 -8.44
C ARG A 121 -3.48 -0.96 -8.12
N GLU A 122 -3.98 -0.59 -6.94
CA GLU A 122 -4.08 0.81 -6.51
C GLU A 122 -2.70 1.48 -6.41
N PHE A 123 -1.68 0.80 -5.87
CA PHE A 123 -0.31 1.30 -5.88
C PHE A 123 0.20 1.52 -7.31
N ASN A 124 0.01 0.54 -8.20
CA ASN A 124 0.45 0.64 -9.59
C ASN A 124 -0.19 1.82 -10.32
N GLU A 125 -1.50 2.01 -10.19
CA GLU A 125 -2.24 3.14 -10.79
C GLU A 125 -1.78 4.49 -10.23
N THR A 126 -1.52 4.57 -8.93
CA THR A 126 -1.08 5.81 -8.28
C THR A 126 0.31 6.21 -8.78
N CYS A 127 1.23 5.26 -8.89
CA CYS A 127 2.58 5.50 -9.40
C CYS A 127 2.54 5.89 -10.89
N GLY A 128 1.74 5.23 -11.72
CA GLY A 128 1.58 5.55 -13.14
C GLY A 128 0.99 6.96 -13.38
N SER A 129 0.01 7.35 -12.58
CA SER A 129 -0.60 8.69 -12.66
C SER A 129 0.40 9.80 -12.30
N SER A 130 1.25 9.57 -11.28
CA SER A 130 2.28 10.52 -10.85
C SER A 130 3.39 10.68 -11.91
N ALA A 131 3.81 9.60 -12.54
CA ALA A 131 4.82 9.63 -13.61
C ALA A 131 4.32 10.39 -14.84
N ASN A 132 3.06 10.21 -15.24
CA ASN A 132 2.45 10.91 -16.35
C ASN A 132 2.31 12.41 -16.09
N ALA A 133 1.94 12.82 -14.87
CA ALA A 133 1.86 14.22 -14.48
C ALA A 133 3.24 14.90 -14.50
N ALA A 134 4.30 14.23 -14.04
CA ALA A 134 5.67 14.73 -14.09
C ALA A 134 6.16 14.92 -15.54
N ASN A 135 5.88 13.97 -16.43
CA ASN A 135 6.26 14.04 -17.84
C ASN A 135 5.50 15.17 -18.58
N ALA A 136 4.23 15.39 -18.26
CA ALA A 136 3.42 16.47 -18.84
C ALA A 136 3.94 17.85 -18.40
N ALA A 137 4.36 18.00 -17.14
CA ALA A 137 4.96 19.25 -16.63
C ALA A 137 6.30 19.57 -17.32
N THR A 138 7.13 18.54 -17.57
CA THR A 138 8.43 18.69 -18.22
C THR A 138 8.28 19.07 -19.70
N SER A 139 7.30 18.49 -20.42
CA SER A 139 7.03 18.82 -21.83
C SER A 139 6.48 20.24 -22.00
N SER A 140 5.66 20.71 -21.07
CA SER A 140 5.13 22.09 -21.08
C SER A 140 6.21 23.14 -20.81
N SER A 141 7.22 22.83 -19.98
CA SER A 141 8.35 23.73 -19.72
C SER A 141 9.33 23.82 -20.90
N MET A 142 9.50 22.75 -21.68
CA MET A 142 10.31 22.78 -22.93
C MET A 142 9.65 23.56 -24.04
N GLN A 143 8.34 23.49 -24.20
CA GLN A 143 7.61 24.27 -25.24
C GLN A 143 7.59 25.77 -24.96
N ASN A 144 7.62 26.19 -23.69
CA ASN A 144 7.70 27.60 -23.31
C ASN A 144 9.13 28.20 -23.47
N ALA A 145 10.16 27.38 -23.56
CA ALA A 145 11.55 27.85 -23.78
C ALA A 145 11.84 28.15 -25.24
N GLU A 146 11.11 27.57 -26.23
CA GLU A 146 11.30 27.82 -27.63
C GLU A 146 10.48 29.01 -28.19
N GLN A 147 9.52 29.54 -27.41
CA GLN A 147 8.67 30.67 -27.87
C GLN A 147 9.13 32.06 -27.42
N ASN A 148 10.27 32.19 -26.69
CA ASN A 148 10.75 33.48 -26.19
C ASN A 148 12.00 34.04 -26.92
N ALA A 149 12.09 33.89 -28.24
CA ALA A 149 13.16 34.51 -29.01
C ALA A 149 12.62 35.19 -30.26
N THR A 150 11.94 36.32 -30.08
CA THR A 150 12.00 37.46 -31.03
C THR A 150 11.34 38.69 -30.44
N PRO A 151 11.98 39.88 -30.47
CA PRO A 151 11.37 41.11 -30.03
C PRO A 151 10.79 41.88 -31.19
N SER A 152 9.52 42.28 -31.15
CA SER A 152 9.06 43.42 -31.90
C SER A 152 8.03 44.25 -31.15
N LEU A 153 8.34 45.54 -31.08
CA LEU A 153 7.57 46.66 -30.58
C LEU A 153 6.22 46.82 -31.29
N ASN A 154 5.12 47.08 -30.59
CA ASN A 154 4.31 48.28 -30.67
C ASN A 154 2.98 48.15 -29.91
N ALA A 155 2.84 48.99 -28.98
CA ALA A 155 1.84 50.03 -28.70
C ALA A 155 0.35 49.66 -28.62
N SER A 156 -0.17 50.04 -27.45
CA SER A 156 -1.39 50.77 -27.14
C SER A 156 -2.74 50.08 -27.07
N ALA A 157 -3.25 50.18 -25.88
CA ALA A 157 -4.53 50.80 -25.48
C ALA A 157 -5.77 49.90 -25.27
N THR A 158 -6.31 50.14 -24.10
CA THR A 158 -7.71 50.29 -23.65
C THR A 158 -8.50 49.03 -23.26
N SER A 159 -8.63 48.94 -22.00
CA SER A 159 -9.82 49.11 -21.14
C SER A 159 -10.94 48.07 -21.17
N ALA A 160 -11.30 47.77 -19.92
CA ALA A 160 -12.62 47.61 -19.37
C ALA A 160 -13.23 46.20 -19.24
N SER A 161 -13.29 45.82 -17.95
CA SER A 161 -14.46 45.38 -17.19
C SER A 161 -15.34 44.23 -17.68
N ALA A 162 -15.48 43.26 -16.80
CA ALA A 162 -16.76 42.73 -16.26
C ALA A 162 -16.47 41.62 -15.25
N ILE A 163 -16.66 41.86 -14.11
CA ILE A 163 -17.49 41.50 -12.94
C ILE A 163 -18.41 40.28 -13.20
N ALA A 164 -18.24 39.33 -12.26
CA ALA A 164 -19.20 38.43 -11.68
C ALA A 164 -19.80 37.31 -12.53
N ASN A 165 -19.55 36.08 -12.06
CA ASN A 165 -20.64 35.31 -11.46
C ASN A 165 -20.06 34.14 -10.65
N SER A 166 -20.28 34.23 -9.33
CA SER A 166 -20.22 33.15 -8.38
C SER A 166 -21.37 32.19 -8.69
N ALA A 167 -21.03 30.95 -8.95
CA ALA A 167 -21.96 29.83 -8.82
C ALA A 167 -21.20 28.68 -8.21
N GLU A 168 -21.67 28.30 -7.06
CA GLU A 168 -21.31 27.14 -6.26
C GLU A 168 -21.19 25.90 -7.14
N SER A 169 -20.00 25.35 -7.22
CA SER A 169 -19.83 23.96 -7.58
C SER A 169 -19.35 23.24 -6.31
N LEU A 170 -20.25 22.45 -5.71
CA LEU A 170 -19.86 21.39 -4.78
C LEU A 170 -18.72 20.61 -5.43
N SER A 171 -17.52 20.82 -4.95
CA SER A 171 -16.35 20.15 -5.41
C SER A 171 -16.48 18.67 -5.06
N ALA A 172 -16.73 17.84 -6.05
CA ALA A 172 -16.50 16.42 -5.96
C ALA A 172 -15.06 16.22 -5.46
N ILE A 173 -14.89 15.55 -4.33
CA ILE A 173 -13.59 15.20 -3.76
C ILE A 173 -12.84 14.44 -4.85
N PRO A 174 -11.65 14.87 -5.27
CA PRO A 174 -10.95 14.23 -6.36
C PRO A 174 -10.60 12.80 -5.97
N ALA A 175 -10.87 11.84 -6.84
CA ALA A 175 -10.56 10.42 -6.69
C ALA A 175 -9.08 10.14 -6.31
N SER A 176 -8.19 11.13 -6.46
CA SER A 176 -6.80 11.08 -6.03
C SER A 176 -6.60 11.07 -4.49
N ALA A 177 -7.58 11.52 -3.70
CA ALA A 177 -7.46 11.56 -2.24
C ALA A 177 -7.49 10.14 -1.62
N HIS A 178 -8.28 9.22 -2.19
CA HIS A 178 -8.35 7.84 -1.72
C HIS A 178 -7.07 7.03 -1.99
N LYS A 179 -6.32 7.38 -3.05
CA LYS A 179 -5.12 6.63 -3.48
C LYS A 179 -3.89 6.83 -2.57
N SER A 180 -3.87 7.86 -1.71
CA SER A 180 -2.71 8.14 -0.83
C SER A 180 -2.67 7.28 0.44
N ASN A 181 -3.78 6.64 0.81
CA ASN A 181 -3.93 5.96 2.10
C ASN A 181 -3.87 4.42 1.98
N ILE A 182 -3.48 3.85 0.84
CA ILE A 182 -3.55 2.42 0.52
C ILE A 182 -2.94 1.57 1.64
N PHE A 183 -1.72 1.89 2.07
CA PHE A 183 -1.02 1.10 3.07
C PHE A 183 -1.64 1.25 4.47
N ALA A 184 -2.01 2.48 4.88
CA ALA A 184 -2.66 2.70 6.16
C ALA A 184 -4.02 1.98 6.24
N ARG A 185 -4.80 2.01 5.17
CA ARG A 185 -6.07 1.28 5.06
C ARG A 185 -5.83 -0.23 5.14
N TRP A 186 -4.87 -0.74 4.38
CA TRP A 186 -4.53 -2.16 4.42
C TRP A 186 -4.14 -2.61 5.84
N LEU A 187 -3.37 -1.80 6.58
CA LEU A 187 -3.00 -2.10 7.97
C LEU A 187 -4.22 -2.09 8.89
N LEU A 188 -5.12 -1.12 8.76
CA LEU A 188 -6.33 -1.04 9.57
C LEU A 188 -7.24 -2.24 9.33
N ASP A 189 -7.56 -2.52 8.05
CA ASP A 189 -8.37 -3.67 7.68
C ASP A 189 -7.74 -5.00 8.14
N THR A 190 -6.40 -5.08 8.16
CA THR A 190 -5.69 -6.25 8.67
C THR A 190 -5.89 -6.42 10.19
N CYS A 191 -5.98 -5.31 10.94
CA CYS A 191 -6.32 -5.40 12.36
C CYS A 191 -7.67 -6.09 12.55
N ASP A 192 -8.68 -5.70 11.80
CA ASP A 192 -10.02 -6.26 11.89
C ASP A 192 -10.06 -7.73 11.46
N MET A 193 -9.47 -8.03 10.29
CA MET A 193 -9.47 -9.38 9.72
C MET A 193 -8.75 -10.41 10.59
N TRP A 194 -7.68 -9.99 11.26
CA TRP A 194 -6.91 -10.88 12.15
C TRP A 194 -7.41 -10.88 13.60
N GLY A 195 -8.57 -10.23 13.88
CA GLY A 195 -9.22 -10.23 15.17
C GLY A 195 -8.63 -9.26 16.18
N TYR A 196 -7.88 -8.27 15.72
CA TYR A 196 -7.30 -7.20 16.54
C TYR A 196 -8.04 -5.88 16.29
N ASN A 197 -9.37 -5.88 16.42
CA ASN A 197 -10.18 -4.71 16.13
C ASN A 197 -9.68 -3.46 16.85
N LEU A 198 -9.45 -2.40 16.07
CA LEU A 198 -9.06 -1.10 16.57
C LEU A 198 -10.28 -0.18 16.55
N ASP A 199 -10.85 0.09 17.74
CA ASP A 199 -11.97 1.00 17.88
C ASP A 199 -11.51 2.45 17.72
N LEU A 200 -11.83 3.06 16.57
CA LEU A 200 -11.53 4.45 16.24
C LEU A 200 -12.68 5.41 16.64
N GLU A 201 -13.79 4.89 17.17
CA GLU A 201 -15.03 5.64 17.38
C GLU A 201 -15.22 6.07 18.82
N THR A 202 -14.72 5.29 19.80
CA THR A 202 -15.04 5.53 21.19
C THR A 202 -13.83 5.80 22.08
N CYS A 203 -14.07 6.57 23.14
CA CYS A 203 -13.06 6.80 24.18
C CYS A 203 -12.95 5.58 25.10
N SER A 204 -11.79 4.96 25.20
CA SER A 204 -11.55 3.78 26.05
C SER A 204 -11.70 4.03 27.57
N ARG A 205 -11.67 5.31 28.04
CA ARG A 205 -11.87 5.65 29.45
C ARG A 205 -13.35 5.87 29.83
N CYS A 206 -14.14 6.52 28.98
CA CYS A 206 -15.53 6.88 29.32
C CYS A 206 -16.58 6.30 28.37
N GLY A 207 -16.18 5.61 27.28
CA GLY A 207 -17.12 5.06 26.30
C GLY A 207 -17.83 6.09 25.45
N HIS A 208 -17.47 7.37 25.54
CA HIS A 208 -18.10 8.44 24.75
C HIS A 208 -17.64 8.35 23.29
N THR A 209 -18.59 8.48 22.37
CA THR A 209 -18.30 8.52 20.94
C THR A 209 -17.52 9.80 20.60
N LEU A 210 -16.47 9.65 19.81
CA LEU A 210 -15.62 10.74 19.38
C LEU A 210 -16.31 11.47 18.22
N ASP A 211 -16.43 12.79 18.32
CA ASP A 211 -16.96 13.71 17.30
C ASP A 211 -15.84 14.47 16.58
N LYS A 212 -14.61 14.25 16.99
CA LYS A 212 -13.38 14.89 16.49
C LYS A 212 -12.17 14.00 16.80
N PRO A 213 -10.99 14.30 16.23
CA PRO A 213 -9.77 13.55 16.54
C PRO A 213 -9.59 13.39 18.05
N ALA A 214 -9.20 12.17 18.48
CA ALA A 214 -8.90 11.88 19.87
C ALA A 214 -7.79 12.82 20.41
N ALA A 215 -7.72 12.94 21.72
CA ALA A 215 -6.68 13.71 22.39
C ALA A 215 -5.39 12.91 22.58
N ASP A 216 -5.48 11.56 22.68
CA ASP A 216 -4.33 10.67 22.76
C ASP A 216 -4.68 9.28 22.22
N PHE A 217 -3.64 8.48 21.93
CA PHE A 217 -3.72 7.11 21.45
C PHE A 217 -2.65 6.23 22.09
N PHE A 218 -3.07 5.06 22.57
CA PHE A 218 -2.20 4.06 23.20
C PHE A 218 -2.14 2.79 22.33
N PRO A 219 -1.07 2.59 21.54
CA PRO A 219 -0.94 1.41 20.69
C PRO A 219 -0.98 0.09 21.48
N GLU A 220 -0.58 0.12 22.76
CA GLU A 220 -0.54 -1.07 23.63
C GLU A 220 -1.93 -1.64 23.90
N THR A 221 -2.93 -0.81 23.98
CA THR A 221 -4.31 -1.20 24.29
C THR A 221 -5.27 -0.96 23.13
N GLY A 222 -4.83 -0.30 22.07
CA GLY A 222 -5.70 0.17 20.99
C GLY A 222 -6.68 1.26 21.44
N GLY A 223 -6.39 1.93 22.56
CA GLY A 223 -7.31 2.85 23.19
C GLY A 223 -7.12 4.29 22.72
N PHE A 224 -8.24 4.92 22.33
CA PHE A 224 -8.33 6.37 22.13
C PHE A 224 -8.84 7.05 23.40
N ILE A 225 -8.29 8.23 23.69
CA ILE A 225 -8.70 9.05 24.84
C ILE A 225 -9.28 10.35 24.33
N CYS A 226 -10.49 10.70 24.76
CA CYS A 226 -11.11 11.99 24.42
C CYS A 226 -10.46 13.14 25.19
N HIS A 227 -10.65 14.39 24.71
CA HIS A 227 -10.08 15.58 25.35
C HIS A 227 -10.54 15.77 26.81
N ALA A 228 -11.79 15.42 27.13
CA ALA A 228 -12.30 15.50 28.50
C ALA A 228 -11.59 14.53 29.45
N CYS A 229 -11.30 13.31 28.98
CA CYS A 229 -10.62 12.29 29.78
C CYS A 229 -9.11 12.49 29.87
N LEU A 230 -8.47 13.11 28.88
CA LEU A 230 -7.05 13.46 28.96
C LEU A 230 -6.82 14.59 29.98
N GLY A 231 -7.71 15.59 30.05
CA GLY A 231 -7.63 16.70 31.00
C GLY A 231 -6.34 17.50 30.82
N VAL A 232 -5.52 17.53 31.87
CA VAL A 232 -4.22 18.25 31.91
C VAL A 232 -3.02 17.35 31.59
N GLU A 233 -3.23 16.07 31.30
CA GLU A 233 -2.16 15.14 30.94
C GLU A 233 -1.54 15.52 29.59
N THR A 234 -0.23 15.31 29.43
CA THR A 234 0.44 15.52 28.14
C THR A 234 0.18 14.33 27.21
N PRO A 235 -0.34 14.57 25.99
CA PRO A 235 -0.52 13.50 25.00
C PRO A 235 0.79 12.78 24.69
N ARG A 236 0.74 11.47 24.50
CA ARG A 236 1.87 10.63 24.04
C ARG A 236 1.93 10.58 22.52
N ALA A 237 0.76 10.51 21.90
CA ALA A 237 0.65 10.49 20.45
C ALA A 237 0.85 11.88 19.85
N ARG A 238 1.45 11.93 18.67
CA ARG A 238 1.58 13.17 17.90
C ARG A 238 0.24 13.59 17.32
N THR A 239 0.03 14.89 17.17
CA THR A 239 -1.17 15.45 16.55
C THR A 239 -1.41 14.90 15.15
N GLU A 240 -0.35 14.75 14.34
CA GLU A 240 -0.41 14.21 12.99
C GLU A 240 -0.91 12.75 12.98
N THR A 241 -0.52 11.96 14.00
CA THR A 241 -1.02 10.60 14.18
C THR A 241 -2.52 10.57 14.43
N LEU A 242 -2.99 11.41 15.36
CA LEU A 242 -4.40 11.46 15.76
C LEU A 242 -5.29 11.98 14.63
N GLN A 243 -4.85 13.01 13.94
CA GLN A 243 -5.53 13.53 12.75
C GLN A 243 -5.57 12.50 11.62
N GLY A 244 -4.45 11.81 11.40
CA GLY A 244 -4.37 10.80 10.35
C GLY A 244 -5.23 9.55 10.63
N LEU A 245 -5.31 9.07 11.88
CA LEU A 245 -6.21 7.98 12.26
C LEU A 245 -7.67 8.39 12.13
N TRP A 246 -8.01 9.62 12.50
CA TRP A 246 -9.35 10.18 12.32
C TRP A 246 -9.72 10.32 10.84
N ALA A 247 -8.82 10.85 10.01
CA ALA A 247 -9.00 10.94 8.57
C ALA A 247 -9.17 9.56 7.92
N LEU A 248 -8.40 8.55 8.37
CA LEU A 248 -8.51 7.17 7.90
C LEU A 248 -9.89 6.58 8.20
N HIS A 249 -10.39 6.80 9.43
CA HIS A 249 -11.73 6.34 9.84
C HIS A 249 -12.83 6.97 9.00
N ASN A 250 -12.76 8.27 8.72
CA ASN A 250 -13.76 8.98 7.92
C ASN A 250 -13.59 8.79 6.39
N GLY A 251 -12.58 8.06 5.95
CA GLY A 251 -12.28 7.89 4.52
C GLY A 251 -11.64 9.13 3.87
N ASP A 252 -11.16 10.08 4.67
CA ASP A 252 -10.54 11.31 4.21
C ASP A 252 -9.07 11.09 3.82
N LYS A 253 -8.49 12.08 3.13
CA LYS A 253 -7.07 12.09 2.79
C LYS A 253 -6.22 12.30 4.05
N ILE A 254 -5.20 11.46 4.23
CA ILE A 254 -4.18 11.63 5.28
C ILE A 254 -3.06 12.53 4.73
N GLU A 255 -2.77 13.63 5.43
CA GLU A 255 -1.70 14.55 5.03
C GLU A 255 -0.31 13.97 5.31
N HIS A 256 -0.16 13.29 6.45
CA HIS A 256 1.09 12.70 6.95
C HIS A 256 0.93 11.20 7.18
N PRO A 257 0.82 10.38 6.10
CA PRO A 257 0.50 8.96 6.21
C PRO A 257 1.55 8.17 7.00
N GLU A 258 2.80 8.60 7.02
CA GLU A 258 3.89 7.93 7.76
C GLU A 258 3.64 7.85 9.27
N PHE A 259 3.01 8.85 9.88
CA PHE A 259 2.67 8.85 11.31
C PHE A 259 1.54 7.85 11.61
N THR A 260 0.50 7.84 10.77
CA THR A 260 -0.63 6.90 10.87
C THR A 260 -0.17 5.46 10.67
N GLU A 261 0.61 5.22 9.61
CA GLU A 261 1.18 3.91 9.30
C GLU A 261 2.08 3.40 10.44
N ASN A 262 2.91 4.26 11.04
CA ASN A 262 3.75 3.89 12.18
C ASN A 262 2.92 3.56 13.43
N ALA A 263 1.83 4.26 13.68
CA ALA A 263 0.93 3.99 14.80
C ALA A 263 0.23 2.64 14.63
N LEU A 264 -0.28 2.33 13.44
CA LEU A 264 -0.89 1.04 13.12
C LEU A 264 0.13 -0.11 13.19
N LEU A 265 1.34 0.09 12.69
CA LEU A 265 2.42 -0.90 12.83
C LEU A 265 2.84 -1.11 14.30
N ALA A 266 2.82 -0.06 15.12
CA ALA A 266 3.08 -0.17 16.56
C ALA A 266 1.98 -0.93 17.27
N TYR A 267 0.71 -0.68 16.92
CA TYR A 267 -0.44 -1.42 17.43
C TYR A 267 -0.35 -2.91 17.07
N LEU A 268 -0.18 -3.24 15.80
CA LEU A 268 -0.02 -4.62 15.34
C LEU A 268 1.17 -5.31 16.00
N ARG A 269 2.29 -4.61 16.22
CA ARG A 269 3.46 -5.17 16.91
C ARG A 269 3.14 -5.58 18.36
N HIS A 270 2.30 -4.83 19.03
CA HIS A 270 1.91 -5.15 20.41
C HIS A 270 1.06 -6.41 20.48
N HIS A 271 0.13 -6.55 19.53
CA HIS A 271 -0.85 -7.63 19.54
C HIS A 271 -0.35 -8.91 18.87
N ILE A 272 0.37 -8.82 17.77
CA ILE A 272 0.92 -9.99 17.05
C ILE A 272 2.25 -10.47 17.66
N GLY A 273 3.00 -9.58 18.34
CA GLY A 273 4.23 -9.91 19.05
C GLY A 273 5.48 -10.19 18.20
N PHE A 274 5.34 -10.61 16.93
CA PHE A 274 6.44 -11.05 16.06
C PHE A 274 6.83 -10.07 14.96
N LEU A 275 6.19 -8.90 14.87
CA LEU A 275 6.52 -7.87 13.87
C LEU A 275 7.99 -7.39 13.87
N LYS A 276 8.74 -7.71 14.96
CA LYS A 276 10.18 -7.43 15.03
C LYS A 276 10.99 -8.13 13.93
N GLU A 277 10.48 -9.27 13.43
CA GLU A 277 11.17 -10.10 12.44
C GLU A 277 10.84 -9.74 10.99
N ILE A 278 9.97 -8.75 10.73
CA ILE A 278 9.65 -8.30 9.37
C ILE A 278 10.79 -7.45 8.84
N HIS A 279 11.56 -8.01 7.92
CA HIS A 279 12.72 -7.35 7.32
C HIS A 279 12.33 -6.16 6.43
N SER A 280 11.19 -6.25 5.76
CA SER A 280 10.67 -5.19 4.88
C SER A 280 10.30 -3.91 5.63
N ILE A 281 9.95 -3.98 6.92
CA ILE A 281 9.74 -2.77 7.75
C ILE A 281 11.05 -1.98 7.89
N LYS A 282 12.18 -2.67 8.06
CA LYS A 282 13.49 -2.01 8.12
C LYS A 282 13.78 -1.29 6.79
N PHE A 283 13.56 -1.98 5.69
CA PHE A 283 13.72 -1.41 4.35
C PHE A 283 12.78 -0.22 4.12
N LEU A 284 11.52 -0.30 4.51
CA LEU A 284 10.57 0.81 4.45
C LEU A 284 11.08 2.04 5.23
N ASN A 285 11.58 1.82 6.46
CA ASN A 285 12.09 2.91 7.29
C ASN A 285 13.36 3.55 6.71
N GLU A 286 14.25 2.77 6.11
CA GLU A 286 15.42 3.28 5.40
C GLU A 286 15.01 4.08 4.15
N THR A 287 14.04 3.58 3.39
CA THR A 287 13.48 4.27 2.22
C THR A 287 12.85 5.61 2.61
N ARG A 288 12.05 5.66 3.68
CA ARG A 288 11.46 6.92 4.18
C ARG A 288 12.52 7.97 4.53
N LYS A 289 13.63 7.57 5.14
CA LYS A 289 14.75 8.49 5.43
C LYS A 289 15.36 9.09 4.17
N LEU A 290 15.47 8.32 3.09
CA LEU A 290 15.99 8.82 1.81
C LEU A 290 15.10 9.90 1.18
N PHE A 291 13.80 9.84 1.42
CA PHE A 291 12.84 10.82 0.89
C PHE A 291 12.48 11.93 1.90
N GLY A 292 13.14 11.99 3.06
CA GLY A 292 12.90 13.01 4.09
C GLY A 292 11.53 12.89 4.77
N LYS A 293 10.97 11.68 4.78
CA LYS A 293 9.63 11.37 5.32
C LYS A 293 9.71 10.44 6.54
#